data_60dbcda11bb0b12b97ceb2afd284470c
#
_entry.id   60dbcda11bb0b12b97ceb2afd284470c
#
_cell.length_a   1.000
_cell.length_b   1.000
_cell.length_c   1.000
_cell.angle_alpha   90.00
_cell.angle_beta   90.00
_cell.angle_gamma   90.00
#
_symmetry.space_group_name_H-M   'P 1'
#
loop_
_entity.id
_entity.type
_entity.pdbx_description
1 polymer ?
#
loop_
_entity_poly.entity_id
_entity_poly.type
_entity_poly.pdbx_seq_one_letter_code
_entity_poly.pdbx_strand_id
1 'polypeptide(L)'
;MHIRSNLSDVDQLLIAQVLAGDEDGWRTLVAKFQQRLTAFASSQLGSTGASASADDVVQETFVSFLKSSQQFRGDCSLETYLFQILRYRINDFYRNQGSAKSASVCRLTSESQQVVAEDLSVSHHARQQEQLVLDQQRLSSAIFELTTTLKDRKKFRDLQVAEGLFFAGLRNRQIAELMAITENEVAVTKHRLIKRLNQAVSETAGAAAAEDFVPPNLQAIWRDLRPGCPKRTTLGKYTLEILPEEWDSFVRFHTEALGCEFCGANLTELNQEVAKHSDRNEQLFQSTIGFLPRQ
;
A
#
# COMPACT_ATOMS: atom_id res chain seq x y z
N MET A 1 -3.56 23.10 -15.79
CA MET A 1 -2.71 21.92 -15.49
C MET A 1 -3.47 21.12 -14.42
N HIS A 2 -4.31 20.14 -14.85
CA HIS A 2 -5.09 19.34 -13.91
C HIS A 2 -4.18 18.23 -13.39
N ILE A 3 -3.66 18.41 -12.18
CA ILE A 3 -3.07 17.33 -11.40
C ILE A 3 -4.22 16.36 -11.15
N ARG A 4 -4.17 15.16 -11.75
CA ARG A 4 -5.10 14.08 -11.44
C ARG A 4 -4.83 13.69 -10.00
N SER A 5 -5.62 14.19 -9.06
CA SER A 5 -5.54 13.77 -7.66
C SER A 5 -5.97 12.30 -7.59
N ASN A 6 -5.13 11.45 -7.01
CA ASN A 6 -5.47 10.05 -6.73
C ASN A 6 -6.49 9.90 -5.58
N LEU A 7 -7.10 11.00 -5.19
CA LEU A 7 -8.10 11.10 -4.14
C LEU A 7 -9.51 10.89 -4.71
N SER A 8 -10.32 10.14 -3.99
CA SER A 8 -11.77 10.12 -4.25
C SER A 8 -12.39 11.48 -3.87
N ASP A 9 -13.50 11.86 -4.50
CA ASP A 9 -14.21 13.10 -4.17
C ASP A 9 -14.58 13.16 -2.68
N VAL A 10 -14.92 12.01 -2.09
CA VAL A 10 -15.22 11.88 -0.65
C VAL A 10 -13.98 12.16 0.20
N ASP A 11 -12.80 11.65 -0.19
CA ASP A 11 -11.56 11.89 0.56
C ASP A 11 -11.12 13.36 0.45
N GLN A 12 -11.32 13.98 -0.71
CA GLN A 12 -11.07 15.43 -0.88
C GLN A 12 -11.94 16.27 0.04
N LEU A 13 -13.24 15.95 0.12
CA LEU A 13 -14.17 16.63 1.01
C LEU A 13 -13.77 16.44 2.48
N LEU A 14 -13.46 15.21 2.91
CA LEU A 14 -13.05 14.93 4.28
C LEU A 14 -11.77 15.68 4.67
N ILE A 15 -10.79 15.72 3.78
CA ILE A 15 -9.54 16.47 4.03
C ILE A 15 -9.84 17.97 4.14
N ALA A 16 -10.68 18.52 3.26
CA ALA A 16 -11.06 19.92 3.32
C ALA A 16 -11.76 20.27 4.64
N GLN A 17 -12.68 19.42 5.12
CA GLN A 17 -13.35 19.57 6.41
C GLN A 17 -12.35 19.54 7.57
N VAL A 18 -11.43 18.55 7.58
CA VAL A 18 -10.40 18.44 8.63
C VAL A 18 -9.46 19.65 8.63
N LEU A 19 -9.05 20.14 7.46
CA LEU A 19 -8.22 21.35 7.36
C LEU A 19 -8.97 22.63 7.79
N ALA A 20 -10.29 22.64 7.69
CA ALA A 20 -11.12 23.71 8.21
C ALA A 20 -11.40 23.61 9.72
N GLY A 21 -10.92 22.55 10.38
CA GLY A 21 -11.14 22.32 11.81
C GLY A 21 -12.52 21.77 12.13
N ASP A 22 -13.22 21.18 11.17
CA ASP A 22 -14.54 20.58 11.37
C ASP A 22 -14.44 19.26 12.16
N GLU A 23 -15.04 19.25 13.35
CA GLU A 23 -15.00 18.08 14.24
C GLU A 23 -15.77 16.88 13.66
N ASP A 24 -16.86 17.11 12.94
CA ASP A 24 -17.65 16.02 12.33
C ASP A 24 -16.91 15.40 11.13
N GLY A 25 -16.22 16.21 10.34
CA GLY A 25 -15.31 15.73 9.30
C GLY A 25 -14.17 14.88 9.89
N TRP A 26 -13.61 15.32 11.01
CA TRP A 26 -12.58 14.55 11.73
C TRP A 26 -13.13 13.23 12.29
N ARG A 27 -14.30 13.26 12.95
CA ARG A 27 -14.96 12.05 13.47
C ARG A 27 -15.23 11.03 12.35
N THR A 28 -15.68 11.50 11.21
CA THR A 28 -15.95 10.66 10.03
C THR A 28 -14.68 10.04 9.49
N LEU A 29 -13.58 10.80 9.42
CA LEU A 29 -12.28 10.28 8.99
C LEU A 29 -11.76 9.21 9.94
N VAL A 30 -11.79 9.45 11.25
CA VAL A 30 -11.38 8.47 12.25
C VAL A 30 -12.22 7.20 12.15
N ALA A 31 -13.55 7.33 12.11
CA ALA A 31 -14.47 6.19 11.99
C ALA A 31 -14.22 5.36 10.71
N LYS A 32 -13.84 6.03 9.61
CA LYS A 32 -13.56 5.38 8.32
C LYS A 32 -12.28 4.53 8.35
N PHE A 33 -11.25 4.95 9.08
CA PHE A 33 -9.91 4.32 8.97
C PHE A 33 -9.44 3.61 10.24
N GLN A 34 -9.97 3.93 11.43
CA GLN A 34 -9.46 3.42 12.71
C GLN A 34 -9.38 1.88 12.74
N GLN A 35 -10.45 1.18 12.38
CA GLN A 35 -10.50 -0.28 12.50
C GLN A 35 -9.43 -0.96 11.64
N ARG A 36 -9.19 -0.46 10.43
CA ARG A 36 -8.17 -1.01 9.51
C ARG A 36 -6.75 -0.72 9.98
N LEU A 37 -6.52 0.49 10.48
CA LEU A 37 -5.22 0.87 11.04
C LEU A 37 -4.91 0.04 12.28
N THR A 38 -5.89 -0.19 13.19
CA THR A 38 -5.71 -1.03 14.38
C THR A 38 -5.48 -2.49 14.00
N ALA A 39 -6.21 -3.05 13.03
CA ALA A 39 -5.98 -4.42 12.55
C ALA A 39 -4.56 -4.59 11.99
N PHE A 40 -4.09 -3.62 11.20
CA PHE A 40 -2.72 -3.64 10.69
C PHE A 40 -1.67 -3.49 11.79
N ALA A 41 -1.85 -2.53 12.71
CA ALA A 41 -0.92 -2.33 13.83
C ALA A 41 -0.81 -3.58 14.70
N SER A 42 -1.95 -4.23 15.01
CA SER A 42 -1.98 -5.47 15.79
C SER A 42 -1.25 -6.61 15.08
N SER A 43 -1.38 -6.74 13.76
CA SER A 43 -0.67 -7.76 12.97
C SER A 43 0.85 -7.57 12.99
N GLN A 44 1.30 -6.30 13.03
CA GLN A 44 2.72 -5.95 13.05
C GLN A 44 3.35 -6.09 14.44
N LEU A 45 2.62 -5.68 15.49
CA LEU A 45 3.16 -5.62 16.85
C LEU A 45 3.19 -7.00 17.57
N GLY A 46 2.46 -8.00 17.06
CA GLY A 46 2.46 -9.38 17.57
C GLY A 46 1.73 -9.53 18.91
N SER A 47 1.63 -10.78 19.40
CA SER A 47 0.79 -11.16 20.56
C SER A 47 1.37 -10.86 21.96
N THR A 48 2.47 -10.14 22.05
CA THR A 48 3.14 -9.84 23.33
C THR A 48 2.52 -8.62 24.06
N GLY A 49 1.31 -8.73 24.54
CA GLY A 49 0.66 -7.68 25.34
C GLY A 49 0.16 -6.47 24.52
N ALA A 50 -0.01 -6.64 23.25
CA ALA A 50 0.06 -5.62 22.21
C ALA A 50 -1.25 -4.88 21.88
N SER A 51 -2.40 -5.20 22.51
CA SER A 51 -3.66 -4.50 22.16
C SER A 51 -3.60 -3.01 22.53
N ALA A 52 -3.13 -2.70 23.75
CA ALA A 52 -2.97 -1.32 24.19
C ALA A 52 -1.94 -0.55 23.34
N SER A 53 -0.83 -1.23 22.98
CA SER A 53 0.19 -0.62 22.13
C SER A 53 -0.25 -0.40 20.68
N ALA A 54 -1.14 -1.22 20.13
CA ALA A 54 -1.67 -1.01 18.78
C ALA A 54 -2.57 0.22 18.72
N ASP A 55 -3.43 0.41 19.71
CA ASP A 55 -4.30 1.58 19.82
C ASP A 55 -3.49 2.86 20.02
N ASP A 56 -2.45 2.84 20.85
CA ASP A 56 -1.55 3.97 21.07
C ASP A 56 -0.85 4.39 19.75
N VAL A 57 -0.31 3.43 19.01
CA VAL A 57 0.36 3.70 17.73
C VAL A 57 -0.61 4.24 16.68
N VAL A 58 -1.86 3.75 16.66
CA VAL A 58 -2.91 4.28 15.78
C VAL A 58 -3.32 5.69 16.19
N GLN A 59 -3.44 5.98 17.48
CA GLN A 59 -3.71 7.33 17.98
C GLN A 59 -2.59 8.29 17.58
N GLU A 60 -1.31 7.91 17.76
CA GLU A 60 -0.17 8.70 17.31
C GLU A 60 -0.16 8.92 15.80
N THR A 61 -0.64 7.94 15.03
CA THR A 61 -0.78 8.06 13.57
C THR A 61 -1.77 9.15 13.21
N PHE A 62 -2.93 9.19 13.84
CA PHE A 62 -3.94 10.24 13.61
C PHE A 62 -3.45 11.62 14.04
N VAL A 63 -2.76 11.72 15.19
CA VAL A 63 -2.14 12.98 15.63
C VAL A 63 -1.09 13.46 14.64
N SER A 64 -0.29 12.54 14.10
CA SER A 64 0.74 12.86 13.10
C SER A 64 0.13 13.30 11.79
N PHE A 65 -0.96 12.66 11.37
CA PHE A 65 -1.73 13.08 10.20
C PHE A 65 -2.24 14.52 10.36
N LEU A 66 -2.86 14.87 11.49
CA LEU A 66 -3.32 16.24 11.74
C LEU A 66 -2.19 17.27 11.62
N LYS A 67 -1.00 16.97 12.17
CA LYS A 67 0.18 17.84 12.10
C LYS A 67 0.72 18.00 10.68
N SER A 68 0.59 16.97 9.83
CA SER A 68 1.13 16.93 8.46
C SER A 68 0.06 17.14 7.38
N SER A 69 -1.21 17.27 7.75
CA SER A 69 -2.34 17.34 6.82
C SER A 69 -2.25 18.51 5.83
N GLN A 70 -1.71 19.65 6.26
CA GLN A 70 -1.47 20.82 5.40
C GLN A 70 -0.41 20.56 4.31
N GLN A 71 0.48 19.59 4.52
CA GLN A 71 1.54 19.24 3.58
C GLN A 71 1.11 18.12 2.62
N PHE A 72 -0.05 17.52 2.84
CA PHE A 72 -0.57 16.44 2.02
C PHE A 72 -0.99 16.96 0.64
N ARG A 73 -0.30 16.52 -0.42
CA ARG A 73 -0.46 16.99 -1.81
C ARG A 73 -1.47 16.21 -2.63
N GLY A 74 -2.01 15.12 -2.09
CA GLY A 74 -2.93 14.25 -2.85
C GLY A 74 -2.26 13.35 -3.89
N ASP A 75 -0.94 13.16 -3.81
CA ASP A 75 -0.16 12.32 -4.72
C ASP A 75 -0.49 10.82 -4.57
N CYS A 76 -1.07 10.44 -3.45
CA CYS A 76 -1.58 9.09 -3.17
C CYS A 76 -2.96 9.17 -2.51
N SER A 77 -3.64 8.01 -2.35
CA SER A 77 -4.90 7.98 -1.61
C SER A 77 -4.69 8.36 -0.15
N LEU A 78 -5.73 8.94 0.48
CA LEU A 78 -5.70 9.25 1.92
C LEU A 78 -5.38 8.02 2.77
N GLU A 79 -5.92 6.88 2.40
CA GLU A 79 -5.63 5.60 3.03
C GLU A 79 -4.14 5.24 2.94
N THR A 80 -3.54 5.34 1.75
CA THR A 80 -2.10 5.08 1.57
C THR A 80 -1.26 5.99 2.45
N TYR A 81 -1.60 7.26 2.54
CA TYR A 81 -0.88 8.22 3.36
C TYR A 81 -0.98 7.90 4.86
N LEU A 82 -2.17 7.57 5.36
CA LEU A 82 -2.35 7.15 6.76
C LEU A 82 -1.55 5.89 7.09
N PHE A 83 -1.53 4.89 6.20
CA PHE A 83 -0.74 3.67 6.39
C PHE A 83 0.77 3.91 6.31
N GLN A 84 1.24 4.89 5.55
CA GLN A 84 2.65 5.31 5.59
C GLN A 84 3.01 5.88 6.95
N ILE A 85 2.21 6.80 7.48
CA ILE A 85 2.43 7.36 8.82
C ILE A 85 2.42 6.23 9.87
N LEU A 86 1.46 5.31 9.81
CA LEU A 86 1.35 4.18 10.72
C LEU A 86 2.63 3.32 10.72
N ARG A 87 3.17 3.00 9.55
CA ARG A 87 4.43 2.24 9.45
C ARG A 87 5.61 2.96 10.11
N TYR A 88 5.73 4.28 9.94
CA TYR A 88 6.75 5.06 10.63
C TYR A 88 6.57 4.98 12.14
N ARG A 89 5.35 5.07 12.67
CA ARG A 89 5.07 4.97 14.10
C ARG A 89 5.35 3.58 14.66
N ILE A 90 5.01 2.53 13.93
CA ILE A 90 5.37 1.15 14.30
C ILE A 90 6.90 0.98 14.38
N ASN A 91 7.66 1.53 13.42
CA ASN A 91 9.11 1.49 13.43
C ASN A 91 9.71 2.26 14.61
N ASP A 92 9.18 3.45 14.92
CA ASP A 92 9.59 4.23 16.08
C ASP A 92 9.30 3.49 17.39
N PHE A 93 8.15 2.83 17.49
CA PHE A 93 7.78 1.99 18.63
C PHE A 93 8.83 0.88 18.86
N TYR A 94 9.20 0.13 17.82
CA TYR A 94 10.23 -0.91 17.94
C TYR A 94 11.61 -0.35 18.26
N ARG A 95 11.96 0.81 17.72
CA ARG A 95 13.24 1.48 18.01
C ARG A 95 13.33 1.87 19.47
N ASN A 96 12.25 2.40 20.04
CA ASN A 96 12.20 2.81 21.45
C ASN A 96 12.23 1.62 22.42
N GLN A 97 11.76 0.43 22.00
CA GLN A 97 11.82 -0.78 22.81
C GLN A 97 13.15 -1.55 22.73
N GLY A 98 14.13 -1.08 21.97
CA GLY A 98 15.43 -1.75 21.83
C GLY A 98 15.36 -3.14 21.21
N SER A 99 14.29 -3.48 20.49
CA SER A 99 14.01 -4.82 19.98
C SER A 99 14.79 -5.12 18.71
N ALA A 100 15.35 -6.34 18.59
CA ALA A 100 16.08 -6.82 17.40
C ALA A 100 15.25 -6.77 16.09
N LYS A 101 13.92 -6.72 16.17
CA LYS A 101 13.02 -6.53 15.01
C LYS A 101 13.16 -5.14 14.37
N SER A 102 13.58 -4.12 15.14
CA SER A 102 13.89 -2.78 14.63
C SER A 102 15.01 -2.79 13.59
N ALA A 103 15.99 -3.67 13.73
CA ALA A 103 17.13 -3.75 12.83
C ALA A 103 16.78 -4.22 11.41
N SER A 104 15.71 -5.01 11.24
CA SER A 104 15.30 -5.53 9.93
C SER A 104 14.49 -4.52 9.11
N VAL A 105 13.68 -3.69 9.77
CA VAL A 105 12.84 -2.66 9.11
C VAL A 105 13.61 -1.35 8.98
N CYS A 106 14.48 -1.02 9.95
CA CYS A 106 15.28 0.20 9.96
C CYS A 106 16.45 0.18 8.93
N ARG A 107 16.90 -1.00 8.50
CA ARG A 107 17.97 -1.12 7.50
C ARG A 107 17.57 -0.58 6.13
N LEU A 108 16.27 -0.43 5.84
CA LEU A 108 15.75 0.10 4.58
C LEU A 108 15.61 1.64 4.57
N THR A 109 15.66 2.31 5.73
CA THR A 109 15.53 3.76 5.83
C THR A 109 16.84 4.47 6.26
N SER A 110 17.78 3.76 6.89
CA SER A 110 19.00 4.36 7.46
C SER A 110 20.19 4.39 6.50
N GLU A 111 20.23 3.55 5.48
CA GLU A 111 21.32 3.59 4.48
C GLU A 111 21.26 4.81 3.56
N SER A 112 20.13 5.55 3.55
CA SER A 112 20.01 6.81 2.83
C SER A 112 20.51 8.05 3.60
N GLN A 113 20.90 7.91 4.87
CA GLN A 113 21.26 9.07 5.72
C GLN A 113 22.69 9.07 6.28
N GLN A 114 23.54 8.11 5.97
CA GLN A 114 24.94 8.13 6.38
C GLN A 114 25.88 8.08 5.18
N VAL A 115 25.90 9.12 4.40
CA VAL A 115 27.08 9.50 3.61
C VAL A 115 27.68 10.74 4.25
N VAL A 116 28.74 10.47 4.99
CA VAL A 116 29.88 11.32 5.35
C VAL A 116 29.74 12.80 5.02
N ALA A 117 29.65 13.61 6.10
CA ALA A 117 29.89 15.03 6.06
C ALA A 117 31.38 15.27 5.80
N GLU A 118 31.73 15.62 4.58
CA GLU A 118 32.94 16.41 4.28
C GLU A 118 32.60 17.40 3.15
N ASP A 119 32.66 18.69 3.52
CA ASP A 119 32.88 19.89 2.72
C ASP A 119 32.25 19.99 1.32
N LEU A 120 30.90 19.96 1.25
CA LEU A 120 30.19 20.47 0.09
C LEU A 120 29.23 21.59 0.53
N SER A 121 29.28 22.70 -0.17
CA SER A 121 28.47 23.91 0.10
C SER A 121 26.98 23.54 0.28
N VAL A 122 26.29 24.17 1.20
CA VAL A 122 24.86 24.03 1.53
C VAL A 122 23.97 24.01 0.25
N SER A 123 24.36 24.79 -0.76
CA SER A 123 23.68 24.83 -2.08
C SER A 123 23.83 23.54 -2.88
N HIS A 124 24.91 22.78 -2.73
CA HIS A 124 25.11 21.52 -3.43
C HIS A 124 24.28 20.40 -2.81
N HIS A 125 24.20 20.36 -1.47
CA HIS A 125 23.36 19.42 -0.74
C HIS A 125 21.86 19.65 -1.02
N ALA A 126 21.41 20.91 -1.07
CA ALA A 126 20.03 21.23 -1.41
C ALA A 126 19.66 20.76 -2.83
N ARG A 127 20.54 21.00 -3.82
CA ARG A 127 20.32 20.52 -5.20
C ARG A 127 20.32 19.00 -5.32
N GLN A 128 21.20 18.30 -4.60
CA GLN A 128 21.19 16.84 -4.57
C GLN A 128 19.91 16.29 -3.94
N GLN A 129 19.43 16.88 -2.85
CA GLN A 129 18.16 16.48 -2.25
C GLN A 129 16.97 16.74 -3.16
N GLU A 130 16.91 17.89 -3.83
CA GLU A 130 15.86 18.18 -4.82
C GLU A 130 15.88 17.16 -5.96
N GLN A 131 17.07 16.83 -6.48
CA GLN A 131 17.21 15.83 -7.54
C GLN A 131 16.74 14.45 -7.10
N LEU A 132 17.10 13.99 -5.91
CA LEU A 132 16.65 12.71 -5.35
C LEU A 132 15.12 12.66 -5.20
N VAL A 133 14.51 13.76 -4.73
CA VAL A 133 13.04 13.85 -4.60
C VAL A 133 12.37 13.78 -5.97
N LEU A 134 12.91 14.49 -6.97
CA LEU A 134 12.39 14.47 -8.33
C LEU A 134 12.50 13.07 -8.97
N ASP A 135 13.63 12.39 -8.79
CA ASP A 135 13.84 11.05 -9.33
C ASP A 135 12.93 10.02 -8.65
N GLN A 136 12.70 10.17 -7.33
CA GLN A 136 11.74 9.34 -6.61
C GLN A 136 10.29 9.58 -7.10
N GLN A 137 9.90 10.82 -7.35
CA GLN A 137 8.58 11.15 -7.89
C GLN A 137 8.37 10.56 -9.30
N ARG A 138 9.38 10.68 -10.17
CA ARG A 138 9.35 10.10 -11.53
C ARG A 138 9.18 8.59 -11.49
N LEU A 139 9.98 7.92 -10.65
CA LEU A 139 9.88 6.48 -10.47
C LEU A 139 8.52 6.06 -9.92
N SER A 140 7.99 6.79 -8.95
CA SER A 140 6.66 6.56 -8.38
C SER A 140 5.57 6.64 -9.45
N SER A 141 5.61 7.67 -10.30
CA SER A 141 4.66 7.85 -11.41
C SER A 141 4.77 6.71 -12.43
N ALA A 142 6.00 6.31 -12.80
CA ALA A 142 6.24 5.20 -13.72
C ALA A 142 5.71 3.85 -13.18
N ILE A 143 5.87 3.60 -11.88
CA ILE A 143 5.35 2.40 -11.22
C ILE A 143 3.81 2.39 -11.27
N PHE A 144 3.15 3.49 -10.98
CA PHE A 144 1.69 3.59 -11.04
C PHE A 144 1.17 3.41 -12.47
N GLU A 145 1.80 4.03 -13.45
CA GLU A 145 1.43 3.87 -14.85
C GLU A 145 1.59 2.41 -15.32
N LEU A 146 2.72 1.78 -15.00
CA LEU A 146 2.96 0.38 -15.31
C LEU A 146 1.89 -0.53 -14.70
N THR A 147 1.63 -0.41 -13.41
CA THR A 147 0.68 -1.27 -12.72
C THR A 147 -0.76 -1.05 -13.16
N THR A 148 -1.15 0.19 -13.41
CA THR A 148 -2.45 0.54 -13.99
C THR A 148 -2.60 -0.07 -15.38
N THR A 149 -1.60 0.08 -16.24
CA THR A 149 -1.60 -0.53 -17.58
C THR A 149 -1.71 -2.05 -17.54
N LEU A 150 -1.02 -2.71 -16.59
CA LEU A 150 -1.11 -4.17 -16.43
C LEU A 150 -2.52 -4.60 -15.99
N LYS A 151 -3.14 -3.87 -15.06
CA LYS A 151 -4.51 -4.14 -14.58
C LYS A 151 -5.55 -3.91 -15.68
N ASP A 152 -5.47 -2.79 -16.40
CA ASP A 152 -6.42 -2.43 -17.46
C ASP A 152 -6.35 -3.41 -18.65
N ARG A 153 -5.15 -3.89 -18.97
CA ARG A 153 -4.93 -4.89 -20.02
C ARG A 153 -5.09 -6.33 -19.54
N LYS A 154 -5.54 -6.55 -18.30
CA LYS A 154 -5.73 -7.87 -17.66
C LYS A 154 -4.45 -8.73 -17.68
N LYS A 155 -3.26 -8.12 -17.64
CA LYS A 155 -1.98 -8.82 -17.61
C LYS A 155 -1.57 -9.19 -16.18
N PHE A 156 -2.46 -9.92 -15.49
CA PHE A 156 -2.26 -10.25 -14.08
C PHE A 156 -1.05 -11.14 -13.84
N ARG A 157 -0.69 -12.02 -14.79
CA ARG A 157 0.53 -12.83 -14.68
C ARG A 157 1.79 -11.95 -14.62
N ASP A 158 1.88 -10.93 -15.46
CA ASP A 158 2.98 -9.96 -15.44
C ASP A 158 2.98 -9.15 -14.12
N LEU A 159 1.79 -8.80 -13.62
CA LEU A 159 1.62 -8.10 -12.34
C LEU A 159 2.03 -8.96 -11.14
N GLN A 160 1.67 -10.26 -11.13
CA GLN A 160 2.10 -11.21 -10.10
C GLN A 160 3.63 -11.33 -10.05
N VAL A 161 4.28 -11.41 -11.22
CA VAL A 161 5.75 -11.42 -11.30
C VAL A 161 6.33 -10.12 -10.76
N ALA A 162 5.76 -8.96 -11.12
CA ALA A 162 6.19 -7.66 -10.59
C ALA A 162 6.05 -7.57 -9.07
N GLU A 163 4.92 -8.03 -8.51
CA GLU A 163 4.67 -8.07 -7.07
C GLU A 163 5.66 -9.02 -6.36
N GLY A 164 5.90 -10.22 -6.92
CA GLY A 164 6.89 -11.14 -6.38
C GLY A 164 8.29 -10.53 -6.32
N LEU A 165 8.71 -9.84 -7.40
CA LEU A 165 10.04 -9.22 -7.50
C LEU A 165 10.17 -7.95 -6.65
N PHE A 166 9.24 -7.01 -6.82
CA PHE A 166 9.41 -5.63 -6.32
C PHE A 166 8.71 -5.39 -4.98
N PHE A 167 7.62 -6.09 -4.69
CA PHE A 167 6.96 -6.02 -3.38
C PHE A 167 7.56 -7.01 -2.39
N ALA A 168 7.58 -8.31 -2.73
CA ALA A 168 8.03 -9.36 -1.83
C ALA A 168 9.56 -9.56 -1.85
N GLY A 169 10.27 -9.12 -2.89
CA GLY A 169 11.73 -9.27 -3.03
C GLY A 169 12.16 -10.73 -3.27
N LEU A 170 11.28 -11.52 -3.89
CA LEU A 170 11.54 -12.94 -4.17
C LEU A 170 12.53 -13.09 -5.33
N ARG A 171 13.28 -14.20 -5.29
CA ARG A 171 14.15 -14.59 -6.41
C ARG A 171 13.33 -15.21 -7.54
N ASN A 172 13.84 -15.16 -8.77
CA ASN A 172 13.16 -15.70 -9.95
C ASN A 172 12.67 -17.15 -9.72
N ARG A 173 13.50 -18.01 -9.13
CA ARG A 173 13.15 -19.38 -8.82
C ARG A 173 11.95 -19.51 -7.88
N GLN A 174 11.90 -18.71 -6.83
CA GLN A 174 10.78 -18.71 -5.87
C GLN A 174 9.46 -18.29 -6.52
N ILE A 175 9.51 -17.28 -7.40
CA ILE A 175 8.33 -16.84 -8.17
C ILE A 175 7.90 -17.94 -9.14
N ALA A 176 8.86 -18.59 -9.82
CA ALA A 176 8.59 -19.68 -10.73
C ALA A 176 7.88 -20.85 -10.04
N GLU A 177 8.34 -21.22 -8.85
CA GLU A 177 7.72 -22.25 -7.99
C GLU A 177 6.30 -21.83 -7.56
N LEU A 178 6.11 -20.60 -7.06
CA LEU A 178 4.82 -20.09 -6.60
C LEU A 178 3.75 -19.98 -7.72
N MET A 179 4.18 -19.65 -8.93
CA MET A 179 3.28 -19.43 -10.07
C MET A 179 3.19 -20.65 -11.00
N ALA A 180 3.89 -21.75 -10.72
CA ALA A 180 4.01 -22.94 -11.57
C ALA A 180 4.43 -22.60 -13.02
N ILE A 181 5.43 -21.73 -13.17
CA ILE A 181 6.03 -21.30 -14.45
C ILE A 181 7.55 -21.57 -14.44
N THR A 182 8.18 -21.40 -15.59
CA THR A 182 9.65 -21.56 -15.69
C THR A 182 10.39 -20.31 -15.18
N GLU A 183 11.58 -20.52 -14.64
CA GLU A 183 12.46 -19.41 -14.21
C GLU A 183 12.82 -18.48 -15.38
N ASN A 184 12.92 -19.02 -16.59
CA ASN A 184 13.15 -18.24 -17.79
C ASN A 184 11.97 -17.30 -18.12
N GLU A 185 10.73 -17.74 -17.97
CA GLU A 185 9.54 -16.88 -18.14
C GLU A 185 9.54 -15.72 -17.14
N VAL A 186 9.94 -15.98 -15.89
CA VAL A 186 10.11 -14.93 -14.88
C VAL A 186 11.20 -13.95 -15.30
N ALA A 187 12.35 -14.43 -15.77
CA ALA A 187 13.48 -13.61 -16.19
C ALA A 187 13.11 -12.70 -17.37
N VAL A 188 12.44 -13.24 -18.39
CA VAL A 188 11.96 -12.48 -19.57
C VAL A 188 10.95 -11.42 -19.15
N THR A 189 10.02 -11.78 -18.28
CA THR A 189 9.02 -10.84 -17.75
C THR A 189 9.68 -9.73 -16.93
N LYS A 190 10.63 -10.07 -16.04
CA LYS A 190 11.43 -9.11 -15.27
C LYS A 190 12.14 -8.10 -16.20
N HIS A 191 12.86 -8.59 -17.20
CA HIS A 191 13.57 -7.72 -18.16
C HIS A 191 12.60 -6.76 -18.85
N ARG A 192 11.45 -7.24 -19.33
CA ARG A 192 10.41 -6.44 -19.98
C ARG A 192 9.81 -5.37 -19.03
N LEU A 193 9.57 -5.71 -17.76
CA LEU A 193 9.06 -4.78 -16.77
C LEU A 193 10.07 -3.67 -16.46
N ILE A 194 11.34 -4.04 -16.24
CA ILE A 194 12.44 -3.08 -15.99
C ILE A 194 12.62 -2.15 -17.19
N LYS A 195 12.64 -2.68 -18.41
CA LYS A 195 12.74 -1.87 -19.62
C LYS A 195 11.62 -0.84 -19.72
N ARG A 196 10.37 -1.22 -19.42
CA ARG A 196 9.23 -0.28 -19.39
C ARG A 196 9.35 0.79 -18.32
N LEU A 197 9.79 0.42 -17.10
CA LEU A 197 10.02 1.39 -16.04
C LEU A 197 11.10 2.40 -16.43
N ASN A 198 12.22 1.93 -16.97
CA ASN A 198 13.31 2.79 -17.40
C ASN A 198 12.89 3.72 -18.54
N GLN A 199 12.10 3.23 -19.50
CA GLN A 199 11.55 4.04 -20.57
C GLN A 199 10.64 5.15 -20.02
N ALA A 200 9.70 4.83 -19.13
CA ALA A 200 8.79 5.81 -18.54
C ALA A 200 9.53 6.87 -17.69
N VAL A 201 10.58 6.47 -16.97
CA VAL A 201 11.43 7.40 -16.23
C VAL A 201 12.24 8.28 -17.18
N SER A 202 12.79 7.72 -18.26
CA SER A 202 13.60 8.48 -19.26
C SER A 202 12.77 9.51 -20.01
N GLU A 203 11.55 9.19 -20.40
CA GLU A 203 10.62 10.11 -21.07
C GLU A 203 10.33 11.35 -20.20
N THR A 204 10.32 11.19 -18.88
CA THR A 204 10.12 12.30 -17.94
C THR A 204 11.41 13.02 -17.55
N ALA A 205 12.57 12.38 -17.70
CA ALA A 205 13.88 12.94 -17.29
C ALA A 205 14.65 13.60 -18.43
N GLY A 206 14.29 13.33 -19.70
CA GLY A 206 15.03 13.82 -20.87
C GLY A 206 16.45 13.23 -21.02
N ALA A 207 16.76 12.16 -20.29
CA ALA A 207 18.06 11.49 -20.33
C ALA A 207 17.88 10.01 -20.63
N ALA A 208 18.77 9.42 -21.46
CA ALA A 208 18.77 7.99 -21.72
C ALA A 208 19.21 7.22 -20.47
N ALA A 209 18.29 6.49 -19.85
CA ALA A 209 18.64 5.53 -18.81
C ALA A 209 19.23 4.26 -19.44
N ALA A 210 20.20 3.63 -18.77
CA ALA A 210 20.73 2.33 -19.20
C ALA A 210 19.60 1.30 -19.23
N GLU A 211 19.51 0.48 -20.28
CA GLU A 211 18.37 -0.44 -20.51
C GLU A 211 18.10 -1.42 -19.36
N ASP A 212 19.11 -1.77 -18.58
CA ASP A 212 19.03 -2.75 -17.49
C ASP A 212 19.19 -2.12 -16.07
N PHE A 213 19.09 -0.80 -15.95
CA PHE A 213 19.23 -0.13 -14.65
C PHE A 213 18.00 -0.42 -13.77
N VAL A 214 18.23 -1.07 -12.64
CA VAL A 214 17.21 -1.25 -11.60
C VAL A 214 17.48 -0.20 -10.51
N PRO A 215 16.56 0.74 -10.28
CA PRO A 215 16.74 1.73 -9.21
C PRO A 215 16.94 1.04 -7.86
N PRO A 216 17.97 1.40 -7.08
CA PRO A 216 18.31 0.70 -5.82
C PRO A 216 17.20 0.77 -4.78
N ASN A 217 16.31 1.76 -4.87
CA ASN A 217 15.19 1.98 -3.96
C ASN A 217 13.83 1.49 -4.52
N LEU A 218 13.82 0.81 -5.68
CA LEU A 218 12.58 0.37 -6.34
C LEU A 218 11.69 -0.47 -5.41
N GLN A 219 12.27 -1.41 -4.67
CA GLN A 219 11.52 -2.25 -3.74
C GLN A 219 10.90 -1.44 -2.58
N ALA A 220 11.66 -0.51 -2.01
CA ALA A 220 11.16 0.36 -0.95
C ALA A 220 9.99 1.22 -1.45
N ILE A 221 10.16 1.87 -2.61
CA ILE A 221 9.12 2.68 -3.23
C ILE A 221 7.89 1.84 -3.56
N TRP A 222 8.06 0.62 -4.12
CA TRP A 222 6.94 -0.27 -4.43
C TRP A 222 6.14 -0.65 -3.19
N ARG A 223 6.82 -0.97 -2.08
CA ARG A 223 6.17 -1.28 -0.79
C ARG A 223 5.44 -0.08 -0.20
N ASP A 224 6.00 1.10 -0.33
CA ASP A 224 5.40 2.33 0.20
C ASP A 224 4.16 2.75 -0.61
N LEU A 225 4.25 2.73 -1.93
CA LEU A 225 3.15 3.09 -2.83
C LEU A 225 2.06 2.03 -2.90
N ARG A 226 2.41 0.74 -2.71
CA ARG A 226 1.50 -0.41 -2.82
C ARG A 226 0.65 -0.38 -4.10
N PRO A 227 1.26 -0.19 -5.27
CA PRO A 227 0.54 0.02 -6.52
C PRO A 227 -0.20 -1.25 -6.98
N GLY A 228 0.25 -2.43 -6.54
CA GLY A 228 -0.39 -3.71 -6.80
C GLY A 228 -1.64 -3.95 -5.97
N CYS A 229 -1.74 -3.37 -4.75
CA CYS A 229 -2.86 -3.64 -3.86
C CYS A 229 -4.22 -3.44 -4.55
N PRO A 230 -5.12 -4.44 -4.46
CA PRO A 230 -6.50 -4.30 -4.93
C PRO A 230 -7.24 -3.19 -4.17
N LYS A 231 -8.16 -2.52 -4.86
CA LYS A 231 -9.06 -1.56 -4.20
C LYS A 231 -9.99 -2.29 -3.23
N ARG A 232 -10.46 -1.60 -2.17
CA ARG A 232 -11.41 -2.17 -1.19
C ARG A 232 -12.66 -2.74 -1.88
N THR A 233 -13.17 -2.08 -2.92
CA THR A 233 -14.30 -2.60 -3.71
C THR A 233 -13.98 -3.92 -4.42
N THR A 234 -12.74 -4.11 -4.87
CA THR A 234 -12.28 -5.38 -5.46
C THR A 234 -12.16 -6.46 -4.39
N LEU A 235 -11.61 -6.13 -3.23
CA LEU A 235 -11.55 -7.05 -2.08
C LEU A 235 -12.95 -7.44 -1.61
N GLY A 236 -13.92 -6.50 -1.58
CA GLY A 236 -15.31 -6.81 -1.27
C GLY A 236 -15.95 -7.76 -2.28
N LYS A 237 -15.68 -7.61 -3.58
CA LYS A 237 -16.12 -8.56 -4.59
C LYS A 237 -15.45 -9.93 -4.44
N TYR A 238 -14.19 -9.98 -4.00
CA TYR A 238 -13.48 -11.20 -3.67
C TYR A 238 -14.16 -11.94 -2.52
N THR A 239 -14.47 -11.24 -1.42
CA THR A 239 -15.20 -11.80 -0.26
C THR A 239 -16.58 -12.35 -0.64
N LEU A 240 -17.23 -11.77 -1.65
CA LEU A 240 -18.54 -12.22 -2.16
C LEU A 240 -18.43 -13.27 -3.29
N GLU A 241 -17.21 -13.70 -3.63
CA GLU A 241 -16.93 -14.69 -4.69
C GLU A 241 -17.51 -14.30 -6.08
N ILE A 242 -17.56 -12.99 -6.38
CA ILE A 242 -18.12 -12.47 -7.64
C ILE A 242 -17.06 -11.81 -8.54
N LEU A 243 -15.78 -12.06 -8.26
CA LEU A 243 -14.70 -11.60 -9.13
C LEU A 243 -14.57 -12.46 -10.39
N PRO A 244 -14.17 -11.87 -11.53
CA PRO A 244 -13.66 -12.64 -12.66
C PRO A 244 -12.43 -13.47 -12.25
N GLU A 245 -12.25 -14.65 -12.85
CA GLU A 245 -11.20 -15.62 -12.49
C GLU A 245 -9.78 -15.01 -12.46
N GLU A 246 -9.45 -14.15 -13.42
CA GLU A 246 -8.14 -13.51 -13.48
C GLU A 246 -7.88 -12.56 -12.30
N TRP A 247 -8.92 -11.83 -11.86
CA TRP A 247 -8.86 -10.97 -10.69
C TRP A 247 -8.82 -11.79 -9.40
N ASP A 248 -9.61 -12.84 -9.30
CA ASP A 248 -9.64 -13.75 -8.15
C ASP A 248 -8.26 -14.37 -7.94
N SER A 249 -7.68 -14.94 -8.99
CA SER A 249 -6.32 -15.49 -8.96
C SER A 249 -5.27 -14.48 -8.52
N PHE A 250 -5.36 -13.23 -9.01
CA PHE A 250 -4.45 -12.17 -8.60
C PHE A 250 -4.62 -11.78 -7.13
N VAL A 251 -5.85 -11.59 -6.67
CA VAL A 251 -6.13 -11.22 -5.27
C VAL A 251 -5.63 -12.31 -4.34
N ARG A 252 -5.92 -13.58 -4.63
CA ARG A 252 -5.44 -14.73 -3.87
C ARG A 252 -3.92 -14.77 -3.80
N PHE A 253 -3.24 -14.63 -4.93
CA PHE A 253 -1.78 -14.56 -4.97
C PHE A 253 -1.23 -13.43 -4.11
N HIS A 254 -1.79 -12.23 -4.22
CA HIS A 254 -1.35 -11.04 -3.50
C HIS A 254 -1.56 -11.16 -1.98
N THR A 255 -2.69 -11.73 -1.55
CA THR A 255 -3.07 -11.81 -0.12
C THR A 255 -2.53 -13.06 0.57
N GLU A 256 -2.54 -14.22 -0.10
CA GLU A 256 -2.17 -15.51 0.50
C GLU A 256 -0.72 -15.88 0.20
N ALA A 257 -0.30 -15.85 -1.08
CA ALA A 257 1.05 -16.26 -1.45
C ALA A 257 2.11 -15.21 -1.07
N LEU A 258 1.83 -13.91 -1.26
CA LEU A 258 2.73 -12.82 -0.88
C LEU A 258 2.47 -12.28 0.51
N GLY A 259 1.33 -12.61 1.14
CA GLY A 259 1.00 -12.22 2.50
C GLY A 259 0.89 -10.70 2.69
N CYS A 260 0.26 -9.97 1.78
CA CYS A 260 0.10 -8.52 1.91
C CYS A 260 -0.78 -8.18 3.12
N GLU A 261 -0.16 -7.77 4.21
CA GLU A 261 -0.83 -7.48 5.50
C GLU A 261 -1.84 -6.33 5.40
N PHE A 262 -1.59 -5.35 4.53
CA PHE A 262 -2.56 -4.29 4.26
C PHE A 262 -3.86 -4.83 3.66
N CYS A 263 -3.77 -5.69 2.65
CA CYS A 263 -4.95 -6.30 2.05
C CYS A 263 -5.58 -7.34 2.97
N GLY A 264 -4.78 -8.06 3.75
CA GLY A 264 -5.24 -8.98 4.81
C GLY A 264 -6.08 -8.27 5.87
N ALA A 265 -5.63 -7.12 6.37
CA ALA A 265 -6.40 -6.31 7.32
C ALA A 265 -7.74 -5.84 6.73
N ASN A 266 -7.73 -5.38 5.47
CA ASN A 266 -8.96 -5.01 4.77
C ASN A 266 -9.93 -6.19 4.59
N LEU A 267 -9.44 -7.39 4.26
CA LEU A 267 -10.26 -8.59 4.15
C LEU A 267 -10.86 -9.01 5.48
N THR A 268 -10.07 -8.93 6.57
CA THR A 268 -10.55 -9.23 7.91
C THR A 268 -11.72 -8.32 8.30
N GLU A 269 -11.62 -7.03 8.04
CA GLU A 269 -12.69 -6.08 8.30
C GLU A 269 -13.94 -6.38 7.43
N LEU A 270 -13.76 -6.61 6.12
CA LEU A 270 -14.85 -6.93 5.20
C LEU A 270 -15.59 -8.22 5.62
N ASN A 271 -14.86 -9.25 6.03
CA ASN A 271 -15.46 -10.49 6.50
C ASN A 271 -16.28 -10.28 7.80
N GLN A 272 -15.81 -9.41 8.71
CA GLN A 272 -16.59 -9.06 9.90
C GLN A 272 -17.86 -8.27 9.56
N GLU A 273 -17.80 -7.37 8.57
CA GLU A 273 -18.99 -6.66 8.06
C GLU A 273 -20.00 -7.64 7.47
N VAL A 274 -19.56 -8.58 6.63
CA VAL A 274 -20.41 -9.61 6.03
C VAL A 274 -21.05 -10.48 7.12
N ALA A 275 -20.30 -10.93 8.13
CA ALA A 275 -20.82 -11.71 9.24
C ALA A 275 -21.93 -10.96 10.00
N LYS A 276 -21.72 -9.67 10.33
CA LYS A 276 -22.74 -8.83 11.00
C LYS A 276 -24.03 -8.69 10.17
N HIS A 277 -23.89 -8.61 8.84
CA HIS A 277 -25.06 -8.57 7.95
C HIS A 277 -25.75 -9.92 7.84
N SER A 278 -25.02 -11.03 7.86
CA SER A 278 -25.58 -12.39 7.87
C SER A 278 -26.45 -12.61 9.10
N ASP A 279 -25.97 -12.25 10.29
CA ASP A 279 -26.75 -12.37 11.53
C ASP A 279 -28.05 -11.56 11.50
N ARG A 280 -28.00 -10.35 10.93
CA ARG A 280 -29.20 -9.51 10.75
C ARG A 280 -30.18 -10.12 9.75
N ASN A 281 -29.69 -10.69 8.66
CA ASN A 281 -30.51 -11.36 7.66
C ASN A 281 -31.19 -12.60 8.27
N GLU A 282 -30.48 -13.39 9.07
CA GLU A 282 -31.06 -14.54 9.76
C GLU A 282 -32.15 -14.11 10.75
N GLN A 283 -31.95 -13.04 11.52
CA GLN A 283 -32.97 -12.49 12.42
C GLN A 283 -34.23 -12.05 11.63
N LEU A 284 -34.03 -11.36 10.47
CA LEU A 284 -35.13 -10.98 9.61
C LEU A 284 -35.86 -12.21 9.04
N PHE A 285 -35.12 -13.21 8.58
CA PHE A 285 -35.69 -14.46 8.09
C PHE A 285 -36.54 -15.14 9.17
N GLN A 286 -36.00 -15.32 10.37
CA GLN A 286 -36.70 -15.94 11.49
C GLN A 286 -37.96 -15.14 11.89
N SER A 287 -37.90 -13.81 11.85
CA SER A 287 -39.04 -12.96 12.19
C SER A 287 -40.14 -12.97 11.10
N THR A 288 -39.82 -13.32 9.85
CA THR A 288 -40.73 -13.24 8.72
C THR A 288 -41.19 -14.60 8.19
N ILE A 289 -40.50 -15.71 8.53
CA ILE A 289 -40.82 -17.05 8.04
C ILE A 289 -42.26 -17.50 8.34
N GLY A 290 -42.83 -17.02 9.44
CA GLY A 290 -44.22 -17.31 9.84
C GLY A 290 -45.28 -16.72 8.91
N PHE A 291 -44.93 -15.77 8.05
CA PHE A 291 -45.81 -15.12 7.09
C PHE A 291 -45.77 -15.78 5.68
N LEU A 292 -44.94 -16.81 5.48
CA LEU A 292 -44.89 -17.52 4.23
C LEU A 292 -46.21 -18.27 4.02
N PRO A 293 -46.86 -18.13 2.84
CA PRO A 293 -48.06 -18.89 2.53
C PRO A 293 -47.75 -20.39 2.54
N ARG A 294 -48.44 -21.14 3.38
CA ARG A 294 -48.36 -22.60 3.36
C ARG A 294 -49.14 -23.09 2.14
N GLN A 295 -48.46 -23.78 1.24
CA GLN A 295 -49.08 -24.50 0.12
C GLN A 295 -49.90 -25.67 0.64
#